data_71456932e610e1f03b8dc4ac6dc3d962
#
_entry.id   71456932e610e1f03b8dc4ac6dc3d962
#
_cell.length_a   1.000
_cell.length_b   1.000
_cell.length_c   1.000
_cell.angle_alpha   90.00
_cell.angle_beta   90.00
_cell.angle_gamma   90.00
#
_symmetry.space_group_name_H-M   'P 1'
#
loop_
_entity.id
_entity.type
_entity.pdbx_description
1 polymer ?
#
loop_
_entity_poly.entity_id
_entity_poly.type
_entity_poly.pdbx_seq_one_letter_code
_entity_poly.pdbx_strand_id
1 'polypeptide(L)'
;MKNNSTMMCLLVTVSMALSAGVGKVANADDAKQSKPTFENVSYGEHRKQKLHFWQVESESPTPLVFYIHGGGWRGGDPQDKNLMNMLPSILKAGISVVSVQYRYIKDAEAQGIMPPVKAPMEDAARALQFVRSKASQWNIDPERIGACGGSAGGCTSLWLAFHDDLADPESQDPIARQSTRLFCSATIRPQTSLDPKQMKEWTPNSKYGSHAFGIYKPGEPKSQLDFPAFLARRNEILDWINAYSPYALVTSDDPPTYMFYSNKPAIGKKQGDPTHTSNFGVMLQERLNAVGVESELFYPGAPDAKHKTVQAYLIDRLK
;
A
#
# COMPACT_ATOMS: atom_id res chain seq x y z
N MET A 1 28.88 25.45 -84.00
CA MET A 1 29.00 24.22 -83.16
C MET A 1 28.08 24.43 -81.92
N LYS A 2 27.05 23.60 -81.86
CA LYS A 2 25.92 23.75 -80.93
C LYS A 2 26.24 23.06 -79.61
N ASN A 3 26.09 23.71 -78.44
CA ASN A 3 26.06 23.09 -77.17
C ASN A 3 24.73 23.31 -76.50
N ASN A 4 24.02 22.23 -76.40
CA ASN A 4 22.75 22.13 -75.59
C ASN A 4 23.14 21.89 -74.14
N SER A 5 22.71 22.76 -73.25
CA SER A 5 22.72 22.51 -71.80
C SER A 5 21.27 22.21 -71.34
N THR A 6 21.03 20.97 -70.95
CA THR A 6 19.80 20.50 -70.41
C THR A 6 19.78 20.80 -68.89
N MET A 7 18.86 21.65 -68.49
CA MET A 7 18.60 22.00 -67.08
C MET A 7 17.67 20.96 -66.46
N MET A 8 18.19 20.18 -65.53
CA MET A 8 17.45 19.16 -64.78
C MET A 8 16.81 19.79 -63.55
N CYS A 9 15.48 19.95 -63.56
CA CYS A 9 14.72 20.41 -62.42
C CYS A 9 14.59 19.27 -61.39
N LEU A 10 15.15 19.46 -60.20
CA LEU A 10 15.03 18.54 -59.08
C LEU A 10 13.76 18.94 -58.28
N LEU A 11 12.72 18.15 -58.40
CA LEU A 11 11.53 18.28 -57.57
C LEU A 11 11.81 17.62 -56.19
N VAL A 12 11.93 18.46 -55.15
CA VAL A 12 12.00 18.01 -53.77
C VAL A 12 10.57 17.92 -53.25
N THR A 13 10.03 16.71 -53.13
CA THR A 13 8.78 16.45 -52.46
C THR A 13 9.03 16.37 -50.94
N VAL A 14 8.58 17.40 -50.19
CA VAL A 14 8.55 17.38 -48.75
C VAL A 14 7.30 16.61 -48.30
N SER A 15 7.49 15.39 -47.85
CA SER A 15 6.43 14.61 -47.18
C SER A 15 6.30 15.09 -45.74
N MET A 16 5.29 15.89 -45.44
CA MET A 16 4.84 16.15 -44.07
C MET A 16 4.13 14.90 -43.51
N ALA A 17 4.80 14.15 -42.64
CA ALA A 17 4.17 13.14 -41.82
C ALA A 17 3.37 13.83 -40.72
N LEU A 18 2.04 13.91 -40.86
CA LEU A 18 1.14 14.20 -39.73
C LEU A 18 1.19 13.02 -38.77
N SER A 19 1.89 13.15 -37.65
CA SER A 19 1.72 12.26 -36.50
C SER A 19 0.37 12.64 -35.81
N ALA A 20 -0.69 11.98 -36.22
CA ALA A 20 -1.95 12.00 -35.46
C ALA A 20 -1.69 11.32 -34.11
N GLY A 21 -1.53 12.12 -33.06
CA GLY A 21 -1.59 11.65 -31.70
C GLY A 21 -2.95 11.04 -31.44
N VAL A 22 -3.04 9.71 -31.47
CA VAL A 22 -4.24 8.98 -31.02
C VAL A 22 -4.29 9.15 -29.51
N GLY A 23 -4.94 10.23 -29.07
CA GLY A 23 -5.43 10.33 -27.71
C GLY A 23 -6.36 9.14 -27.48
N LYS A 24 -5.99 8.23 -26.55
CA LYS A 24 -6.91 7.18 -26.11
C LYS A 24 -8.17 7.86 -25.59
N VAL A 25 -9.24 7.81 -26.36
CA VAL A 25 -10.59 8.12 -25.86
C VAL A 25 -10.88 7.03 -24.85
N ALA A 26 -11.00 7.40 -23.57
CA ALA A 26 -11.43 6.49 -22.54
C ALA A 26 -12.82 5.97 -22.94
N ASN A 27 -12.96 4.66 -23.06
CA ASN A 27 -14.24 4.03 -23.38
C ASN A 27 -15.23 4.32 -22.23
N ALA A 28 -16.52 4.43 -22.55
CA ALA A 28 -17.56 4.62 -21.55
C ALA A 28 -17.58 3.52 -20.49
N ASP A 29 -17.10 2.31 -20.83
CA ASP A 29 -16.91 1.19 -19.90
C ASP A 29 -15.76 1.42 -18.91
N ASP A 30 -14.64 2.05 -19.35
CA ASP A 30 -13.55 2.43 -18.46
C ASP A 30 -13.98 3.49 -17.44
N ALA A 31 -14.83 4.44 -17.86
CA ALA A 31 -15.39 5.47 -16.99
C ALA A 31 -16.42 4.89 -15.99
N LYS A 32 -17.17 3.86 -16.37
CA LYS A 32 -18.11 3.15 -15.49
C LYS A 32 -17.38 2.30 -14.44
N GLN A 33 -16.24 1.69 -14.79
CA GLN A 33 -15.40 0.93 -13.87
C GLN A 33 -14.61 1.81 -12.87
N SER A 34 -14.48 3.11 -13.14
CA SER A 34 -13.74 4.02 -12.23
C SER A 34 -14.56 4.49 -11.03
N LYS A 35 -15.89 4.38 -11.05
CA LYS A 35 -16.76 4.77 -9.95
C LYS A 35 -17.02 3.61 -9.00
N PRO A 36 -16.95 3.81 -7.68
CA PRO A 36 -17.33 2.78 -6.72
C PRO A 36 -18.82 2.40 -6.85
N THR A 37 -19.14 1.14 -6.58
CA THR A 37 -20.51 0.65 -6.44
C THR A 37 -21.15 1.25 -5.19
N PHE A 38 -20.36 1.35 -4.10
CA PHE A 38 -20.76 2.03 -2.87
C PHE A 38 -19.69 3.04 -2.48
N GLU A 39 -20.10 4.28 -2.24
CA GLU A 39 -19.22 5.37 -1.83
C GLU A 39 -19.45 5.76 -0.36
N ASN A 40 -18.38 6.10 0.33
CA ASN A 40 -18.42 6.66 1.68
C ASN A 40 -19.21 5.81 2.70
N VAL A 41 -19.14 4.48 2.57
CA VAL A 41 -19.75 3.55 3.52
C VAL A 41 -19.04 3.66 4.86
N SER A 42 -19.77 3.98 5.92
CA SER A 42 -19.22 4.09 7.29
C SER A 42 -18.96 2.72 7.88
N TYR A 43 -17.76 2.47 8.42
CA TYR A 43 -17.40 1.28 9.18
C TYR A 43 -17.17 1.58 10.67
N GLY A 44 -17.34 2.83 11.08
CA GLY A 44 -17.22 3.32 12.44
C GLY A 44 -17.85 4.71 12.59
N GLU A 45 -17.75 5.28 13.80
CA GLU A 45 -18.41 6.55 14.16
C GLU A 45 -17.66 7.80 13.69
N HIS A 46 -16.35 7.70 13.54
CA HIS A 46 -15.55 8.86 13.14
C HIS A 46 -15.76 9.18 11.67
N ARG A 47 -15.86 10.47 11.32
CA ARG A 47 -16.11 10.95 9.94
C ARG A 47 -15.16 10.42 8.87
N LYS A 48 -13.96 9.98 9.26
CA LYS A 48 -12.98 9.37 8.37
C LYS A 48 -13.03 7.83 8.33
N GLN A 49 -13.80 7.21 9.20
CA GLN A 49 -14.01 5.76 9.16
C GLN A 49 -15.00 5.40 8.06
N LYS A 50 -14.54 5.55 6.82
CA LYS A 50 -15.33 5.33 5.61
C LYS A 50 -14.53 4.54 4.60
N LEU A 51 -15.25 3.85 3.71
CA LEU A 51 -14.65 3.10 2.61
C LEU A 51 -15.44 3.29 1.31
N HIS A 52 -14.77 2.99 0.20
CA HIS A 52 -15.35 2.84 -1.12
C HIS A 52 -15.26 1.38 -1.54
N PHE A 53 -16.26 0.88 -2.23
CA PHE A 53 -16.32 -0.50 -2.70
C PHE A 53 -16.66 -0.57 -4.19
N TRP A 54 -15.82 -1.23 -4.96
CA TRP A 54 -16.02 -1.60 -6.35
C TRP A 54 -16.34 -3.09 -6.39
N GLN A 55 -17.61 -3.39 -6.61
CA GLN A 55 -18.10 -4.76 -6.70
C GLN A 55 -18.00 -5.28 -8.13
N VAL A 56 -17.48 -6.48 -8.29
CA VAL A 56 -17.58 -7.23 -9.54
C VAL A 56 -18.90 -8.02 -9.54
N GLU A 57 -19.65 -7.93 -10.63
CA GLU A 57 -20.85 -8.76 -10.83
C GLU A 57 -20.41 -10.22 -11.07
N SER A 58 -20.91 -11.16 -10.25
CA SER A 58 -20.57 -12.59 -10.31
C SER A 58 -21.67 -13.42 -9.66
N GLU A 59 -21.92 -14.62 -10.21
CA GLU A 59 -22.81 -15.61 -9.60
C GLU A 59 -22.22 -16.26 -8.34
N SER A 60 -20.90 -16.24 -8.20
CA SER A 60 -20.17 -16.77 -7.04
C SER A 60 -19.48 -15.64 -6.26
N PRO A 61 -19.19 -15.85 -4.95
CA PRO A 61 -18.43 -14.89 -4.17
C PRO A 61 -17.07 -14.57 -4.79
N THR A 62 -16.76 -13.27 -4.91
CA THR A 62 -15.52 -12.78 -5.53
C THR A 62 -14.41 -12.63 -4.51
N PRO A 63 -13.14 -12.88 -4.87
CA PRO A 63 -12.00 -12.44 -4.06
C PRO A 63 -12.00 -10.92 -3.91
N LEU A 64 -11.26 -10.43 -2.91
CA LEU A 64 -11.21 -9.01 -2.59
C LEU A 64 -9.77 -8.50 -2.47
N VAL A 65 -9.51 -7.35 -3.06
CA VAL A 65 -8.36 -6.49 -2.71
C VAL A 65 -8.81 -5.45 -1.70
N PHE A 66 -8.21 -5.46 -0.52
CA PHE A 66 -8.39 -4.48 0.55
C PHE A 66 -7.27 -3.45 0.47
N TYR A 67 -7.57 -2.27 -0.09
CA TYR A 67 -6.59 -1.22 -0.35
C TYR A 67 -6.54 -0.18 0.76
N ILE A 68 -5.32 0.17 1.20
CA ILE A 68 -5.02 1.17 2.22
C ILE A 68 -4.12 2.25 1.61
N HIS A 69 -4.58 3.49 1.55
CA HIS A 69 -3.81 4.57 0.95
C HIS A 69 -2.59 4.99 1.79
N GLY A 70 -1.60 5.57 1.13
CA GLY A 70 -0.42 6.14 1.75
C GLY A 70 -0.66 7.53 2.36
N GLY A 71 0.44 8.28 2.56
CA GLY A 71 0.39 9.65 3.08
C GLY A 71 0.90 9.82 4.51
N GLY A 72 1.71 8.86 5.00
CA GLY A 72 2.35 8.93 6.32
C GLY A 72 1.38 8.96 7.49
N TRP A 73 0.18 8.42 7.34
CA TRP A 73 -0.94 8.52 8.30
C TRP A 73 -1.31 9.97 8.67
N ARG A 74 -0.92 10.95 7.85
CA ARG A 74 -1.13 12.38 8.08
C ARG A 74 -2.05 13.01 7.06
N GLY A 75 -2.32 12.33 5.97
CA GLY A 75 -3.14 12.71 4.85
C GLY A 75 -3.29 11.54 3.88
N GLY A 76 -3.88 11.80 2.74
CA GLY A 76 -4.06 10.82 1.65
C GLY A 76 -5.48 10.78 1.13
N ASP A 77 -5.65 10.02 0.06
CA ASP A 77 -6.91 9.85 -0.65
C ASP A 77 -7.15 8.35 -0.87
N PRO A 78 -8.31 7.80 -0.45
CA PRO A 78 -8.66 6.40 -0.72
C PRO A 78 -8.76 6.08 -2.22
N GLN A 79 -8.85 7.07 -3.09
CA GLN A 79 -8.80 6.92 -4.54
C GLN A 79 -7.48 7.47 -5.11
N ASP A 80 -6.36 7.23 -4.44
CA ASP A 80 -5.06 7.70 -4.88
C ASP A 80 -4.63 7.08 -6.23
N LYS A 81 -3.61 7.68 -6.83
CA LYS A 81 -3.10 7.28 -8.15
C LYS A 81 -2.64 5.80 -8.19
N ASN A 82 -2.13 5.24 -7.08
CA ASN A 82 -1.68 3.85 -7.07
C ASN A 82 -2.88 2.92 -7.26
N LEU A 83 -3.95 3.14 -6.49
CA LEU A 83 -5.18 2.38 -6.66
C LEU A 83 -5.76 2.56 -8.06
N MET A 84 -5.96 3.80 -8.49
CA MET A 84 -6.64 4.09 -9.76
C MET A 84 -5.90 3.53 -10.98
N ASN A 85 -4.57 3.39 -10.92
CA ASN A 85 -3.80 2.76 -11.99
C ASN A 85 -3.96 1.23 -12.04
N MET A 86 -4.19 0.55 -10.91
CA MET A 86 -4.32 -0.91 -10.88
C MET A 86 -5.77 -1.38 -10.91
N LEU A 87 -6.73 -0.55 -10.51
CA LEU A 87 -8.13 -0.87 -10.37
C LEU A 87 -8.75 -1.53 -11.61
N PRO A 88 -8.62 -1.00 -12.85
CA PRO A 88 -9.22 -1.61 -14.01
C PRO A 88 -8.77 -3.05 -14.27
N SER A 89 -7.48 -3.34 -14.05
CA SER A 89 -6.94 -4.69 -14.27
C SER A 89 -7.41 -5.69 -13.21
N ILE A 90 -7.57 -5.25 -11.95
CA ILE A 90 -8.06 -6.07 -10.85
C ILE A 90 -9.54 -6.40 -11.06
N LEU A 91 -10.38 -5.40 -11.36
CA LEU A 91 -11.80 -5.62 -11.63
C LEU A 91 -12.04 -6.52 -12.85
N LYS A 92 -11.27 -6.31 -13.93
CA LYS A 92 -11.31 -7.17 -15.13
C LYS A 92 -10.92 -8.61 -14.84
N ALA A 93 -10.09 -8.83 -13.80
CA ALA A 93 -9.71 -10.16 -13.35
C ALA A 93 -10.80 -10.87 -12.51
N GLY A 94 -11.93 -10.22 -12.22
CA GLY A 94 -13.00 -10.77 -11.40
C GLY A 94 -12.79 -10.60 -9.90
N ILE A 95 -11.96 -9.64 -9.50
CA ILE A 95 -11.62 -9.39 -8.10
C ILE A 95 -12.23 -8.05 -7.69
N SER A 96 -13.08 -8.06 -6.66
CA SER A 96 -13.67 -6.85 -6.08
C SER A 96 -12.62 -6.03 -5.31
N VAL A 97 -12.87 -4.74 -5.10
CA VAL A 97 -11.91 -3.85 -4.44
C VAL A 97 -12.60 -3.00 -3.38
N VAL A 98 -12.05 -2.98 -2.18
CA VAL A 98 -12.38 -2.00 -1.14
C VAL A 98 -11.19 -1.07 -0.96
N SER A 99 -11.45 0.24 -0.83
CA SER A 99 -10.44 1.21 -0.42
C SER A 99 -10.90 1.97 0.80
N VAL A 100 -10.03 2.05 1.82
CA VAL A 100 -10.37 2.59 3.13
C VAL A 100 -9.76 3.94 3.38
N GLN A 101 -10.54 4.83 3.98
CA GLN A 101 -10.10 6.04 4.65
C GLN A 101 -10.05 5.75 6.16
N TYR A 102 -9.10 6.34 6.87
CA TYR A 102 -8.84 6.09 8.29
C TYR A 102 -8.52 7.38 9.05
N ARG A 103 -8.61 7.37 10.39
CA ARG A 103 -8.17 8.48 11.24
C ARG A 103 -6.68 8.74 11.04
N TYR A 104 -6.31 10.00 10.97
CA TYR A 104 -4.90 10.39 10.86
C TYR A 104 -4.25 10.55 12.24
N ILE A 105 -2.93 10.64 12.26
CA ILE A 105 -2.13 10.93 13.47
C ILE A 105 -2.72 12.12 14.27
N LYS A 106 -3.08 13.21 13.58
CA LYS A 106 -3.67 14.39 14.24
C LYS A 106 -5.04 14.11 14.88
N ASP A 107 -5.82 13.19 14.32
CA ASP A 107 -7.12 12.80 14.88
C ASP A 107 -6.90 11.94 16.13
N ALA A 108 -5.91 11.05 16.09
CA ALA A 108 -5.48 10.25 17.24
C ALA A 108 -4.99 11.13 18.39
N GLU A 109 -4.10 12.09 18.12
CA GLU A 109 -3.58 13.01 19.10
C GLU A 109 -4.69 13.87 19.74
N ALA A 110 -5.65 14.37 18.94
CA ALA A 110 -6.80 15.11 19.43
C ALA A 110 -7.71 14.27 20.35
N GLN A 111 -7.70 12.94 20.19
CA GLN A 111 -8.44 11.98 21.02
C GLN A 111 -7.59 11.41 22.17
N GLY A 112 -6.34 11.86 22.35
CA GLY A 112 -5.45 11.35 23.39
C GLY A 112 -4.97 9.92 23.16
N ILE A 113 -5.08 9.39 21.92
CA ILE A 113 -4.68 8.02 21.59
C ILE A 113 -3.15 7.97 21.42
N MET A 114 -2.51 7.07 22.17
CA MET A 114 -1.07 6.87 22.15
C MET A 114 -0.72 5.38 21.95
N PRO A 115 0.31 5.04 21.12
CA PRO A 115 0.94 5.96 20.17
C PRO A 115 -0.05 6.41 19.09
N PRO A 116 0.14 7.57 18.45
CA PRO A 116 -0.81 8.07 17.47
C PRO A 116 -1.06 7.16 16.27
N VAL A 117 -0.09 6.33 15.87
CA VAL A 117 -0.21 5.35 14.77
C VAL A 117 -1.22 4.25 15.08
N LYS A 118 -1.55 4.03 16.35
CA LYS A 118 -2.58 3.08 16.79
C LYS A 118 -3.91 3.32 16.07
N ALA A 119 -4.38 4.57 16.02
CA ALA A 119 -5.68 4.87 15.43
C ALA A 119 -5.80 4.50 13.93
N PRO A 120 -4.90 4.90 13.01
CA PRO A 120 -5.01 4.50 11.61
C PRO A 120 -4.84 2.99 11.38
N MET A 121 -4.01 2.29 12.17
CA MET A 121 -3.83 0.85 12.04
C MET A 121 -5.06 0.08 12.55
N GLU A 122 -5.58 0.42 13.73
CA GLU A 122 -6.81 -0.19 14.25
C GLU A 122 -8.04 0.15 13.41
N ASP A 123 -8.10 1.33 12.79
CA ASP A 123 -9.15 1.66 11.83
C ASP A 123 -9.10 0.75 10.60
N ALA A 124 -7.90 0.42 10.10
CA ALA A 124 -7.76 -0.53 9.00
C ALA A 124 -8.20 -1.94 9.39
N ALA A 125 -7.86 -2.40 10.60
CA ALA A 125 -8.33 -3.67 11.14
C ALA A 125 -9.86 -3.70 11.28
N ARG A 126 -10.43 -2.64 11.87
CA ARG A 126 -11.90 -2.48 12.01
C ARG A 126 -12.61 -2.47 10.65
N ALA A 127 -12.03 -1.78 9.65
CA ALA A 127 -12.58 -1.76 8.30
C ALA A 127 -12.56 -3.15 7.65
N LEU A 128 -11.49 -3.94 7.85
CA LEU A 128 -11.39 -5.32 7.36
C LEU A 128 -12.45 -6.22 8.01
N GLN A 129 -12.61 -6.12 9.33
CA GLN A 129 -13.69 -6.83 10.06
C GLN A 129 -15.07 -6.43 9.55
N PHE A 130 -15.31 -5.13 9.33
CA PHE A 130 -16.57 -4.64 8.74
C PHE A 130 -16.82 -5.23 7.35
N VAL A 131 -15.81 -5.26 6.48
CA VAL A 131 -15.90 -5.85 5.14
C VAL A 131 -16.27 -7.34 5.22
N ARG A 132 -15.63 -8.11 6.11
CA ARG A 132 -15.99 -9.51 6.33
C ARG A 132 -17.41 -9.69 6.85
N SER A 133 -17.88 -8.82 7.74
CA SER A 133 -19.27 -8.86 8.22
C SER A 133 -20.29 -8.62 7.09
N LYS A 134 -19.86 -8.02 5.98
CA LYS A 134 -20.66 -7.77 4.78
C LYS A 134 -20.46 -8.80 3.66
N ALA A 135 -19.62 -9.82 3.86
CA ALA A 135 -19.21 -10.73 2.79
C ALA A 135 -20.39 -11.36 2.03
N SER A 136 -21.39 -11.87 2.74
CA SER A 136 -22.61 -12.42 2.12
C SER A 136 -23.42 -11.36 1.36
N GLN A 137 -23.57 -10.15 1.94
CA GLN A 137 -24.34 -9.06 1.32
C GLN A 137 -23.64 -8.50 0.08
N TRP A 138 -22.31 -8.51 0.08
CA TRP A 138 -21.48 -7.92 -0.98
C TRP A 138 -20.94 -8.96 -1.96
N ASN A 139 -21.36 -10.22 -1.83
CA ASN A 139 -20.90 -11.34 -2.65
C ASN A 139 -19.36 -11.44 -2.70
N ILE A 140 -18.72 -11.35 -1.53
CA ILE A 140 -17.27 -11.46 -1.35
C ILE A 140 -16.94 -12.80 -0.72
N ASP A 141 -15.85 -13.42 -1.16
CA ASP A 141 -15.25 -14.57 -0.50
C ASP A 141 -14.40 -14.08 0.71
N PRO A 142 -14.85 -14.31 1.95
CA PRO A 142 -14.14 -13.82 3.14
C PRO A 142 -12.78 -14.48 3.35
N GLU A 143 -12.52 -15.65 2.73
CA GLU A 143 -11.26 -16.37 2.86
C GLU A 143 -10.21 -15.90 1.83
N ARG A 144 -10.63 -15.20 0.76
CA ARG A 144 -9.73 -14.70 -0.28
C ARG A 144 -9.66 -13.18 -0.29
N ILE A 145 -9.17 -12.59 0.83
CA ILE A 145 -8.93 -11.15 0.96
C ILE A 145 -7.42 -10.88 0.99
N GLY A 146 -6.92 -10.14 -0.01
CA GLY A 146 -5.54 -9.68 -0.07
C GLY A 146 -5.42 -8.21 0.32
N ALA A 147 -4.53 -7.86 1.28
CA ALA A 147 -4.27 -6.45 1.60
C ALA A 147 -3.26 -5.82 0.64
N CYS A 148 -3.49 -4.55 0.31
CA CYS A 148 -2.62 -3.78 -0.57
C CYS A 148 -2.53 -2.32 -0.13
N GLY A 149 -1.38 -1.70 -0.34
CA GLY A 149 -1.22 -0.28 -0.07
C GLY A 149 0.17 0.24 -0.41
N GLY A 150 0.32 1.58 -0.41
CA GLY A 150 1.59 2.23 -0.67
C GLY A 150 2.13 2.98 0.55
N SER A 151 3.48 3.01 0.74
CA SER A 151 4.11 3.76 1.83
C SER A 151 3.50 3.41 3.20
N ALA A 152 2.95 4.39 3.93
CA ALA A 152 2.24 4.15 5.20
C ALA A 152 1.09 3.14 5.07
N GLY A 153 0.33 3.16 3.96
CA GLY A 153 -0.70 2.15 3.68
C GLY A 153 -0.11 0.76 3.46
N GLY A 154 1.06 0.68 2.82
CA GLY A 154 1.81 -0.57 2.70
C GLY A 154 2.34 -1.08 4.06
N CYS A 155 2.82 -0.17 4.91
CA CYS A 155 3.20 -0.50 6.28
C CYS A 155 1.99 -1.06 7.07
N THR A 156 0.82 -0.40 6.96
CA THR A 156 -0.42 -0.87 7.59
C THR A 156 -0.90 -2.22 7.03
N SER A 157 -0.76 -2.44 5.71
CA SER A 157 -1.07 -3.74 5.08
C SER A 157 -0.19 -4.86 5.61
N LEU A 158 1.12 -4.60 5.80
CA LEU A 158 2.05 -5.56 6.42
C LEU A 158 1.76 -5.76 7.90
N TRP A 159 1.39 -4.71 8.63
CA TRP A 159 0.98 -4.82 10.02
C TRP A 159 -0.24 -5.73 10.18
N LEU A 160 -1.28 -5.56 9.33
CA LEU A 160 -2.45 -6.45 9.29
C LEU A 160 -2.08 -7.89 8.92
N ALA A 161 -1.09 -8.07 8.03
CA ALA A 161 -0.66 -9.40 7.60
C ALA A 161 0.05 -10.17 8.72
N PHE A 162 0.84 -9.47 9.56
CA PHE A 162 1.71 -10.10 10.56
C PHE A 162 1.21 -9.97 12.00
N HIS A 163 0.13 -9.22 12.22
CA HIS A 163 -0.49 -9.11 13.53
C HIS A 163 -1.36 -10.35 13.79
N ASP A 164 -1.40 -10.79 15.04
CA ASP A 164 -2.34 -11.84 15.46
C ASP A 164 -3.78 -11.49 15.09
N ASP A 165 -4.63 -12.50 14.93
CA ASP A 165 -6.03 -12.26 14.63
C ASP A 165 -6.68 -11.40 15.74
N LEU A 166 -7.28 -10.28 15.31
CA LEU A 166 -7.95 -9.34 16.23
C LEU A 166 -9.44 -9.67 16.43
N ALA A 167 -9.88 -10.85 15.98
CA ALA A 167 -11.24 -11.31 16.28
C ALA A 167 -11.44 -11.47 17.79
N ASP A 168 -12.52 -10.89 18.29
CA ASP A 168 -13.01 -11.11 19.66
C ASP A 168 -14.34 -11.88 19.61
N PRO A 169 -14.30 -13.23 19.71
CA PRO A 169 -15.50 -14.06 19.61
C PRO A 169 -16.57 -13.73 20.66
N GLU A 170 -16.16 -13.21 21.83
CA GLU A 170 -17.04 -12.89 22.95
C GLU A 170 -17.61 -11.47 22.87
N SER A 171 -17.18 -10.68 21.89
CA SER A 171 -17.65 -9.30 21.73
C SER A 171 -19.14 -9.21 21.45
N GLN A 172 -19.83 -8.26 22.06
CA GLN A 172 -21.23 -7.94 21.74
C GLN A 172 -21.35 -7.26 20.36
N ASP A 173 -20.26 -6.71 19.84
CA ASP A 173 -20.19 -6.14 18.49
C ASP A 173 -19.92 -7.25 17.46
N PRO A 174 -20.89 -7.55 16.55
CA PRO A 174 -20.72 -8.60 15.54
C PRO A 174 -19.59 -8.33 14.56
N ILE A 175 -19.16 -7.07 14.40
CA ILE A 175 -18.04 -6.71 13.54
C ILE A 175 -16.73 -7.11 14.24
N ALA A 176 -16.58 -6.86 15.53
CA ALA A 176 -15.36 -7.22 16.28
C ALA A 176 -15.14 -8.75 16.35
N ARG A 177 -16.18 -9.55 16.13
CA ARG A 177 -16.05 -11.02 16.04
C ARG A 177 -15.44 -11.52 14.74
N GLN A 178 -15.32 -10.66 13.72
CA GLN A 178 -14.76 -11.06 12.43
C GLN A 178 -13.23 -11.09 12.47
N SER A 179 -12.65 -12.08 11.79
CA SER A 179 -11.20 -12.23 11.66
C SER A 179 -10.54 -11.07 10.93
N THR A 180 -9.28 -10.76 11.26
CA THR A 180 -8.41 -9.85 10.52
C THR A 180 -7.35 -10.58 9.69
N ARG A 181 -7.32 -11.92 9.69
CA ARG A 181 -6.36 -12.71 8.90
C ARG A 181 -6.54 -12.45 7.41
N LEU A 182 -5.43 -12.44 6.69
CA LEU A 182 -5.38 -12.17 5.25
C LEU A 182 -4.94 -13.40 4.47
N PHE A 183 -5.39 -13.51 3.24
CA PHE A 183 -4.92 -14.54 2.31
C PHE A 183 -3.52 -14.23 1.75
N CYS A 184 -3.23 -12.96 1.50
CA CYS A 184 -1.91 -12.47 1.08
C CYS A 184 -1.78 -10.96 1.35
N SER A 185 -0.55 -10.45 1.23
CA SER A 185 -0.28 -9.01 1.25
C SER A 185 0.60 -8.61 0.05
N ALA A 186 0.29 -7.45 -0.58
CA ALA A 186 1.09 -6.94 -1.70
C ALA A 186 1.25 -5.42 -1.60
N THR A 187 2.49 -4.93 -1.47
CA THR A 187 2.75 -3.56 -1.03
C THR A 187 3.67 -2.77 -1.96
N ILE A 188 3.46 -1.46 -2.01
CA ILE A 188 4.23 -0.52 -2.83
C ILE A 188 5.11 0.32 -1.92
N ARG A 189 6.41 0.07 -1.94
CA ARG A 189 7.43 0.83 -1.19
C ARG A 189 7.08 1.05 0.29
N PRO A 190 6.70 -0.01 1.04
CA PRO A 190 6.35 0.10 2.44
C PRO A 190 7.57 0.43 3.30
N GLN A 191 7.33 1.02 4.48
CA GLN A 191 8.25 0.94 5.60
C GLN A 191 7.94 -0.38 6.30
N THR A 192 8.91 -1.30 6.32
CA THR A 192 8.73 -2.62 6.95
C THR A 192 9.10 -2.63 8.42
N SER A 193 9.84 -1.62 8.87
CA SER A 193 10.16 -1.38 10.27
C SER A 193 9.83 0.06 10.68
N LEU A 194 9.38 0.21 11.92
CA LEU A 194 9.24 1.48 12.62
C LEU A 194 10.23 1.60 13.80
N ASP A 195 11.22 0.70 13.90
CA ASP A 195 12.32 0.80 14.86
C ASP A 195 13.40 1.75 14.33
N PRO A 196 13.66 2.90 14.98
CA PRO A 196 14.65 3.87 14.51
C PRO A 196 16.09 3.31 14.48
N LYS A 197 16.41 2.32 15.32
CA LYS A 197 17.71 1.65 15.31
C LYS A 197 17.88 0.83 14.03
N GLN A 198 16.93 -0.04 13.70
CA GLN A 198 16.93 -0.80 12.45
C GLN A 198 16.95 0.13 11.22
N MET A 199 16.09 1.14 11.21
CA MET A 199 16.04 2.13 10.13
C MET A 199 17.40 2.82 9.93
N LYS A 200 18.09 3.18 11.01
CA LYS A 200 19.41 3.82 10.98
C LYS A 200 20.50 2.88 10.49
N GLU A 201 20.46 1.62 10.92
CA GLU A 201 21.41 0.58 10.50
C GLU A 201 21.23 0.26 9.01
N TRP A 202 20.00 0.05 8.55
CA TRP A 202 19.71 -0.29 7.16
C TRP A 202 19.94 0.87 6.21
N THR A 203 19.67 2.10 6.67
CA THR A 203 19.71 3.32 5.86
C THR A 203 20.20 4.49 6.71
N PRO A 204 21.51 4.80 6.73
CA PRO A 204 22.11 5.75 7.67
C PRO A 204 21.55 7.18 7.64
N ASN A 205 20.90 7.59 6.55
CA ASN A 205 20.23 8.89 6.42
C ASN A 205 18.70 8.82 6.61
N SER A 206 18.20 7.80 7.32
CA SER A 206 16.79 7.71 7.72
C SER A 206 16.36 8.93 8.53
N LYS A 207 15.13 9.41 8.29
CA LYS A 207 14.54 10.60 8.91
C LYS A 207 13.04 10.50 9.14
N TYR A 208 12.44 9.36 8.88
CA TYR A 208 11.00 9.11 8.94
C TYR A 208 10.63 8.34 10.21
N GLY A 209 9.35 8.33 10.58
CA GLY A 209 8.77 7.41 11.57
C GLY A 209 8.46 8.03 12.93
N SER A 210 9.14 9.10 13.35
CA SER A 210 8.97 9.68 14.68
C SER A 210 7.53 10.15 14.99
N HIS A 211 6.80 10.63 13.97
CA HIS A 211 5.40 11.06 14.09
C HIS A 211 4.44 9.91 14.41
N ALA A 212 4.76 8.67 14.02
CA ALA A 212 3.98 7.50 14.37
C ALA A 212 3.86 7.33 15.90
N PHE A 213 4.86 7.82 16.62
CA PHE A 213 4.95 7.75 18.08
C PHE A 213 4.82 9.13 18.77
N GLY A 214 4.35 10.15 18.06
CA GLY A 214 4.14 11.49 18.61
C GLY A 214 5.42 12.24 18.96
N ILE A 215 6.54 11.92 18.30
CA ILE A 215 7.84 12.56 18.55
C ILE A 215 8.13 13.58 17.46
N TYR A 216 8.21 14.85 17.85
CA TYR A 216 8.42 16.00 16.97
C TYR A 216 9.51 16.92 17.52
N LYS A 217 10.06 17.78 16.68
CA LYS A 217 11.02 18.80 17.11
C LYS A 217 10.34 19.80 18.07
N PRO A 218 10.91 20.04 19.25
CA PRO A 218 10.37 21.01 20.21
C PRO A 218 10.29 22.42 19.61
N GLY A 219 9.17 23.11 19.83
CA GLY A 219 8.96 24.47 19.34
C GLY A 219 8.69 24.62 17.84
N GLU A 220 8.77 23.53 17.08
CA GLU A 220 8.52 23.51 15.64
C GLU A 220 7.11 22.94 15.32
N PRO A 221 6.56 23.27 14.13
CA PRO A 221 5.33 22.62 13.68
C PRO A 221 5.44 21.10 13.69
N LYS A 222 4.36 20.39 14.00
CA LYS A 222 4.30 18.89 13.98
C LYS A 222 4.62 18.27 12.61
N SER A 223 4.85 19.09 11.58
CA SER A 223 5.43 18.64 10.29
C SER A 223 6.92 18.31 10.40
N GLN A 224 7.62 18.87 11.38
CA GLN A 224 9.05 18.67 11.60
C GLN A 224 9.30 17.43 12.44
N LEU A 225 9.70 16.35 11.77
CA LEU A 225 10.03 15.08 12.39
C LEU A 225 11.37 15.18 13.12
N ASP A 226 11.47 14.52 14.28
CA ASP A 226 12.70 14.45 15.06
C ASP A 226 13.23 13.02 15.11
N PHE A 227 13.97 12.62 14.08
CA PHE A 227 14.56 11.30 14.04
C PHE A 227 15.67 11.08 15.10
N PRO A 228 16.54 12.06 15.42
CA PRO A 228 17.47 11.95 16.53
C PRO A 228 16.78 11.68 17.88
N ALA A 229 15.74 12.44 18.23
CA ALA A 229 14.95 12.20 19.44
C ALA A 229 14.23 10.86 19.40
N PHE A 230 13.71 10.46 18.24
CA PHE A 230 13.09 9.15 18.04
C PHE A 230 14.08 8.01 18.35
N LEU A 231 15.31 8.10 17.85
CA LEU A 231 16.36 7.13 18.12
C LEU A 231 16.78 7.13 19.60
N ALA A 232 16.94 8.30 20.19
CA ALA A 232 17.34 8.45 21.60
C ALA A 232 16.29 7.86 22.56
N ARG A 233 15.00 8.03 22.24
CA ARG A 233 13.86 7.56 23.06
C ARG A 233 13.41 6.14 22.73
N ARG A 234 14.13 5.42 21.88
CA ARG A 234 13.75 4.09 21.41
C ARG A 234 13.35 3.14 22.55
N ASN A 235 14.14 3.10 23.62
CA ASN A 235 13.89 2.18 24.74
C ASN A 235 12.64 2.56 25.55
N GLU A 236 12.27 3.86 25.60
CA GLU A 236 11.05 4.34 26.26
C GLU A 236 9.77 3.89 25.53
N ILE A 237 9.87 3.69 24.22
CA ILE A 237 8.73 3.35 23.33
C ILE A 237 8.87 1.97 22.70
N LEU A 238 9.71 1.10 23.26
CA LEU A 238 10.01 -0.20 22.65
C LEU A 238 8.77 -1.09 22.53
N ASP A 239 7.88 -1.06 23.51
CA ASP A 239 6.62 -1.81 23.46
C ASP A 239 5.72 -1.33 22.31
N TRP A 240 5.68 -0.03 22.04
CA TRP A 240 4.94 0.51 20.90
C TRP A 240 5.58 0.12 19.56
N ILE A 241 6.92 0.15 19.49
CA ILE A 241 7.66 -0.31 18.31
C ILE A 241 7.33 -1.78 18.04
N ASN A 242 7.36 -2.64 19.06
CA ASN A 242 7.05 -4.06 18.93
C ASN A 242 5.59 -4.29 18.50
N ALA A 243 4.65 -3.48 18.96
CA ALA A 243 3.23 -3.62 18.63
C ALA A 243 2.87 -3.12 17.21
N TYR A 244 3.62 -2.13 16.67
CA TYR A 244 3.22 -1.45 15.43
C TYR A 244 4.25 -1.53 14.30
N SER A 245 5.43 -2.14 14.52
CA SER A 245 6.44 -2.37 13.49
C SER A 245 6.22 -3.72 12.81
N PRO A 246 5.88 -3.79 11.51
CA PRO A 246 5.62 -5.07 10.84
C PRO A 246 6.76 -6.08 11.01
N TYR A 247 8.00 -5.64 10.89
CA TYR A 247 9.18 -6.50 11.04
C TYR A 247 9.26 -7.22 12.39
N ALA A 248 8.76 -6.58 13.46
CA ALA A 248 8.79 -7.14 14.82
C ALA A 248 7.72 -8.24 15.01
N LEU A 249 6.65 -8.21 14.22
CA LEU A 249 5.49 -9.10 14.34
C LEU A 249 5.62 -10.40 13.54
N VAL A 250 6.61 -10.51 12.65
CA VAL A 250 6.74 -11.66 11.73
C VAL A 250 6.82 -12.99 12.47
N THR A 251 5.90 -13.90 12.14
CA THR A 251 5.78 -15.27 12.63
C THR A 251 5.70 -16.27 11.47
N SER A 252 5.71 -17.57 11.74
CA SER A 252 5.70 -18.62 10.70
C SER A 252 4.32 -18.89 10.09
N ASP A 253 3.24 -18.36 10.67
CA ASP A 253 1.87 -18.51 10.20
C ASP A 253 1.36 -17.30 9.39
N ASP A 254 2.26 -16.36 9.09
CA ASP A 254 1.95 -15.18 8.29
C ASP A 254 1.65 -15.52 6.83
N PRO A 255 0.78 -14.74 6.17
CA PRO A 255 0.41 -14.99 4.79
C PRO A 255 1.53 -14.65 3.80
N PRO A 256 1.52 -15.26 2.60
CA PRO A 256 2.42 -14.90 1.51
C PRO A 256 2.44 -13.41 1.22
N THR A 257 3.64 -12.85 1.08
CA THR A 257 3.83 -11.39 1.00
C THR A 257 4.66 -10.98 -0.20
N TYR A 258 4.16 -9.97 -0.94
CA TYR A 258 4.86 -9.33 -2.05
C TYR A 258 5.22 -7.88 -1.72
N MET A 259 6.43 -7.48 -2.08
CA MET A 259 6.92 -6.11 -1.89
C MET A 259 7.50 -5.55 -3.20
N PHE A 260 7.02 -4.39 -3.61
CA PHE A 260 7.51 -3.66 -4.78
C PHE A 260 8.30 -2.42 -4.39
N TYR A 261 9.49 -2.26 -4.95
CA TYR A 261 10.30 -1.04 -4.84
C TYR A 261 10.83 -0.60 -6.21
N SER A 262 11.12 0.70 -6.35
CA SER A 262 11.54 1.32 -7.61
C SER A 262 13.04 1.57 -7.74
N ASN A 263 13.83 1.22 -6.73
CA ASN A 263 15.29 1.43 -6.68
C ASN A 263 16.00 0.16 -6.20
N LYS A 264 17.29 0.02 -6.53
CA LYS A 264 18.10 -1.10 -6.03
C LYS A 264 18.40 -0.92 -4.55
N PRO A 265 18.48 -2.01 -3.77
CA PRO A 265 18.89 -1.94 -2.38
C PRO A 265 20.39 -1.62 -2.26
N ALA A 266 20.74 -0.97 -1.15
CA ALA A 266 22.12 -0.76 -0.74
C ALA A 266 22.16 -0.63 0.80
N ILE A 267 22.12 -1.77 1.49
CA ILE A 267 22.09 -1.87 2.95
C ILE A 267 23.31 -1.14 3.55
N GLY A 268 23.09 -0.35 4.61
CA GLY A 268 24.13 0.41 5.28
C GLY A 268 24.66 1.61 4.48
N LYS A 269 24.02 1.96 3.36
CA LYS A 269 24.40 3.12 2.54
C LYS A 269 23.28 4.17 2.53
N LYS A 270 23.70 5.45 2.41
CA LYS A 270 22.74 6.56 2.21
C LYS A 270 21.93 6.34 0.95
N GLN A 271 20.63 6.62 1.02
CA GLN A 271 19.68 6.50 -0.08
C GLN A 271 19.16 7.86 -0.50
N GLY A 272 18.84 8.04 -1.79
CA GLY A 272 18.21 9.27 -2.31
C GLY A 272 16.82 9.49 -1.72
N ASP A 273 16.02 8.42 -1.63
CA ASP A 273 14.77 8.37 -0.87
C ASP A 273 14.91 7.37 0.29
N PRO A 274 15.35 7.81 1.47
CA PRO A 274 15.56 6.93 2.61
C PRO A 274 14.25 6.41 3.24
N THR A 275 13.10 6.98 2.84
CA THR A 275 11.78 6.58 3.35
C THR A 275 11.20 5.41 2.56
N HIS A 276 11.51 5.31 1.26
CA HIS A 276 10.93 4.31 0.36
C HIS A 276 11.99 3.42 -0.31
N THR A 277 13.11 3.18 0.39
CA THR A 277 14.23 2.37 -0.12
C THR A 277 13.94 0.88 -0.07
N SER A 278 14.44 0.13 -1.05
CA SER A 278 14.38 -1.34 -1.08
C SER A 278 15.12 -2.02 0.06
N ASN A 279 15.95 -1.28 0.83
CA ASN A 279 16.57 -1.81 2.03
C ASN A 279 15.53 -2.38 3.00
N PHE A 280 14.38 -1.71 3.13
CA PHE A 280 13.25 -2.21 3.92
C PHE A 280 12.74 -3.57 3.41
N GLY A 281 12.60 -3.72 2.08
CA GLY A 281 12.14 -4.95 1.47
C GLY A 281 13.10 -6.11 1.66
N VAL A 282 14.41 -5.89 1.47
CA VAL A 282 15.45 -6.92 1.66
C VAL A 282 15.44 -7.44 3.09
N MET A 283 15.47 -6.54 4.07
CA MET A 283 15.51 -6.94 5.48
C MET A 283 14.24 -7.69 5.90
N LEU A 284 13.07 -7.28 5.41
CA LEU A 284 11.85 -8.01 5.69
C LEU A 284 11.85 -9.38 5.00
N GLN A 285 12.30 -9.49 3.75
CA GLN A 285 12.38 -10.77 3.03
C GLN A 285 13.30 -11.76 3.75
N GLU A 286 14.46 -11.30 4.24
CA GLU A 286 15.36 -12.12 5.05
C GLU A 286 14.65 -12.65 6.31
N ARG A 287 13.88 -11.79 7.00
CA ARG A 287 13.12 -12.17 8.20
C ARG A 287 12.03 -13.19 7.89
N LEU A 288 11.24 -12.99 6.82
CA LEU A 288 10.18 -13.92 6.37
C LEU A 288 10.78 -15.27 5.98
N ASN A 289 11.87 -15.27 5.22
CA ASN A 289 12.56 -16.50 4.82
C ASN A 289 13.09 -17.29 6.05
N ALA A 290 13.58 -16.58 7.07
CA ALA A 290 14.09 -17.21 8.29
C ALA A 290 13.02 -17.96 9.09
N VAL A 291 11.74 -17.62 8.93
CA VAL A 291 10.60 -18.30 9.56
C VAL A 291 9.79 -19.16 8.59
N GLY A 292 10.21 -19.27 7.32
CA GLY A 292 9.58 -20.13 6.31
C GLY A 292 8.35 -19.53 5.64
N VAL A 293 8.10 -18.22 5.76
CA VAL A 293 6.99 -17.52 5.10
C VAL A 293 7.35 -17.21 3.65
N GLU A 294 6.47 -17.55 2.72
CA GLU A 294 6.63 -17.24 1.30
C GLU A 294 6.67 -15.73 1.07
N SER A 295 7.72 -15.25 0.42
CA SER A 295 7.84 -13.83 0.10
C SER A 295 8.46 -13.59 -1.27
N GLU A 296 7.97 -12.56 -1.95
CA GLU A 296 8.51 -12.10 -3.22
C GLU A 296 8.86 -10.62 -3.13
N LEU A 297 10.06 -10.26 -3.56
CA LEU A 297 10.56 -8.89 -3.55
C LEU A 297 10.95 -8.44 -4.95
N PHE A 298 10.30 -7.41 -5.45
CA PHE A 298 10.66 -6.77 -6.71
C PHE A 298 11.38 -5.44 -6.48
N TYR A 299 12.51 -5.29 -7.15
CA TYR A 299 13.23 -4.02 -7.40
C TYR A 299 13.96 -4.11 -8.75
N PRO A 300 14.41 -3.01 -9.38
CA PRO A 300 15.15 -3.07 -10.63
C PRO A 300 16.40 -3.94 -10.55
N GLY A 301 16.38 -5.07 -11.26
CA GLY A 301 17.46 -6.06 -11.24
C GLY A 301 17.34 -7.12 -10.15
N ALA A 302 16.18 -7.26 -9.50
CA ALA A 302 15.87 -8.41 -8.63
C ALA A 302 15.96 -9.71 -9.46
N PRO A 303 16.75 -10.73 -9.02
CA PRO A 303 16.98 -11.92 -9.84
C PRO A 303 15.77 -12.82 -9.95
N ASP A 304 14.97 -12.96 -8.89
CA ASP A 304 13.99 -14.04 -8.72
C ASP A 304 12.53 -13.55 -8.64
N ALA A 305 12.25 -12.29 -8.98
CA ALA A 305 10.90 -11.77 -8.92
C ALA A 305 10.06 -12.28 -10.11
N LYS A 306 9.07 -13.16 -9.82
CA LYS A 306 8.09 -13.67 -10.78
C LYS A 306 7.16 -12.55 -11.27
N HIS A 307 6.71 -11.71 -10.34
CA HIS A 307 5.78 -10.63 -10.63
C HIS A 307 6.51 -9.27 -10.69
N LYS A 308 6.26 -8.50 -11.73
CA LYS A 308 6.87 -7.17 -11.91
C LYS A 308 6.03 -6.04 -11.35
N THR A 309 4.81 -6.33 -10.91
CA THR A 309 3.87 -5.34 -10.39
C THR A 309 2.99 -5.95 -9.29
N VAL A 310 2.52 -5.09 -8.39
CA VAL A 310 1.60 -5.47 -7.31
C VAL A 310 0.30 -6.09 -7.84
N GLN A 311 -0.28 -5.49 -8.89
CA GLN A 311 -1.53 -6.02 -9.45
C GLN A 311 -1.34 -7.39 -10.10
N ALA A 312 -0.19 -7.66 -10.72
CA ALA A 312 0.09 -8.98 -11.29
C ALA A 312 0.14 -10.07 -10.22
N TYR A 313 0.81 -9.79 -9.10
CA TYR A 313 0.86 -10.68 -7.94
C TYR A 313 -0.54 -10.91 -7.34
N LEU A 314 -1.30 -9.84 -7.09
CA LEU A 314 -2.65 -9.96 -6.52
C LEU A 314 -3.58 -10.77 -7.41
N ILE A 315 -3.52 -10.56 -8.73
CA ILE A 315 -4.34 -11.32 -9.69
C ILE A 315 -3.95 -12.79 -9.71
N ASP A 316 -2.66 -13.11 -9.69
CA ASP A 316 -2.18 -14.50 -9.68
C ASP A 316 -2.57 -15.23 -8.38
N ARG A 317 -2.53 -14.53 -7.25
CA ARG A 317 -2.80 -15.11 -5.93
C ARG A 317 -4.28 -15.27 -5.60
N LEU A 318 -5.10 -14.32 -6.02
CA LEU A 318 -6.52 -14.28 -5.62
C LEU A 318 -7.44 -15.02 -6.59
N LYS A 319 -6.98 -15.34 -7.80
CA LYS A 319 -7.70 -16.22 -8.75
C LYS A 319 -7.54 -17.68 -8.40
#